data_04194ee824998dbcf358b3fb0b31a7de
#
_entry.id   04194ee824998dbcf358b3fb0b31a7de
#
_cell.length_a   1.000
_cell.length_b   1.000
_cell.length_c   1.000
_cell.angle_alpha   90.00
_cell.angle_beta   90.00
_cell.angle_gamma   90.00
#
_symmetry.space_group_name_H-M   'P 1'
#
loop_
_entity.id
_entity.type
_entity.pdbx_description
1 polymer ?
#
loop_
_entity_poly.entity_id
_entity_poly.type
_entity_poly.pdbx_seq_one_letter_code
_entity_poly.pdbx_strand_id
1 'polypeptide(L)'
;MKIKGILTQEDSQLQGTSLLIMDIVVELEDGSIANVEIQKISYLFPAQRMSCYSADLLLRQYARVKGNKEEAFTYNDLKKVYTIIIFENSPPELKKEAVKDYYVHFGRTVFDSEIQMDMLQEFYLIPLDVFQKSYYSKAKKELNELNGWLALLSTDDVSRLDELVSDYPQLEGIIADMAGYLDKPQEVVGMFSEALKILDENTVHYMMDEMQKDIDSKNQQIEEQHIQLNELMDALKKSQEEIAHLKGLLEK
;
A
#
# COMPACT_ATOMS: atom_id res chain seq x y z
N MET A 1 -6.18 20.75 8.45
CA MET A 1 -7.26 20.64 7.47
C MET A 1 -8.35 19.76 8.05
N LYS A 2 -9.62 20.12 7.88
CA LYS A 2 -10.75 19.29 8.35
C LYS A 2 -11.50 18.72 7.18
N ILE A 3 -12.09 17.53 7.37
CA ILE A 3 -12.94 16.90 6.38
C ILE A 3 -14.30 17.61 6.38
N LYS A 4 -14.77 18.02 5.19
CA LYS A 4 -16.09 18.60 4.98
C LYS A 4 -17.15 17.52 4.75
N GLY A 5 -16.80 16.46 4.00
CA GLY A 5 -17.70 15.36 3.70
C GLY A 5 -17.00 14.22 2.97
N ILE A 6 -17.68 13.07 2.92
CA ILE A 6 -17.28 11.91 2.11
C ILE A 6 -18.02 12.02 0.78
N LEU A 7 -17.28 11.85 -0.33
CA LEU A 7 -17.84 11.86 -1.68
C LEU A 7 -18.21 10.42 -2.09
N THR A 8 -19.33 10.28 -2.78
CA THR A 8 -19.79 8.99 -3.29
C THR A 8 -19.02 8.58 -4.56
N GLN A 9 -19.03 7.29 -4.88
CA GLN A 9 -18.39 6.76 -6.10
C GLN A 9 -19.03 7.25 -7.40
N GLU A 10 -20.30 7.70 -7.35
CA GLU A 10 -21.06 8.19 -8.51
C GLU A 10 -20.43 9.43 -9.16
N ASP A 11 -19.55 10.13 -8.47
CA ASP A 11 -18.83 11.31 -8.98
C ASP A 11 -17.65 11.00 -9.90
N SER A 12 -17.38 9.71 -10.23
CA SER A 12 -16.29 9.33 -11.14
C SER A 12 -16.56 9.85 -12.56
N GLN A 13 -15.55 10.48 -13.16
CA GLN A 13 -15.62 11.00 -14.53
C GLN A 13 -15.30 9.94 -15.59
N LEU A 14 -14.82 8.77 -15.17
CA LEU A 14 -14.54 7.65 -16.06
C LEU A 14 -15.81 6.85 -16.28
N GLN A 15 -16.27 6.77 -17.54
CA GLN A 15 -17.45 5.98 -17.93
C GLN A 15 -17.01 4.64 -18.53
N GLY A 16 -17.77 3.58 -18.23
CA GLY A 16 -17.56 2.25 -18.80
C GLY A 16 -17.10 1.20 -17.80
N THR A 17 -16.61 0.06 -18.30
CA THR A 17 -16.17 -1.10 -17.52
C THR A 17 -14.87 -0.89 -16.75
N SER A 18 -14.18 0.23 -16.98
CA SER A 18 -12.91 0.60 -16.34
C SER A 18 -13.11 1.67 -15.25
N LEU A 19 -14.15 1.55 -14.44
CA LEU A 19 -14.34 2.40 -13.27
C LEU A 19 -13.16 2.26 -12.32
N LEU A 20 -12.46 3.36 -12.05
CA LEU A 20 -11.50 3.42 -10.94
C LEU A 20 -12.29 3.47 -9.63
N ILE A 21 -12.28 2.37 -8.92
CA ILE A 21 -12.90 2.28 -7.60
C ILE A 21 -11.87 2.74 -6.58
N MET A 22 -12.22 3.78 -5.83
CA MET A 22 -11.42 4.36 -4.76
C MET A 22 -12.06 3.98 -3.43
N ASP A 23 -11.25 3.64 -2.42
CA ASP A 23 -11.78 3.19 -1.14
C ASP A 23 -12.55 4.30 -0.43
N ILE A 24 -11.90 5.43 -0.17
CA ILE A 24 -12.50 6.57 0.53
C ILE A 24 -12.11 7.86 -0.18
N VAL A 25 -13.09 8.61 -0.65
CA VAL A 25 -12.87 9.95 -1.22
C VAL A 25 -13.50 10.99 -0.31
N VAL A 26 -12.71 11.98 0.10
CA VAL A 26 -13.16 13.05 1.01
C VAL A 26 -12.92 14.42 0.41
N GLU A 27 -13.85 15.34 0.67
CA GLU A 27 -13.67 16.76 0.45
C GLU A 27 -13.19 17.44 1.73
N LEU A 28 -12.17 18.29 1.62
CA LEU A 28 -11.64 19.10 2.70
C LEU A 28 -12.29 20.49 2.74
N GLU A 29 -12.19 21.18 3.88
CA GLU A 29 -12.82 22.51 4.07
C GLU A 29 -12.33 23.57 3.08
N ASP A 30 -11.09 23.45 2.59
CA ASP A 30 -10.51 24.36 1.59
C ASP A 30 -10.92 24.05 0.16
N GLY A 31 -11.73 23.01 -0.05
CA GLY A 31 -12.19 22.52 -1.35
C GLY A 31 -11.24 21.53 -2.05
N SER A 32 -10.11 21.18 -1.40
CA SER A 32 -9.24 20.08 -1.86
C SER A 32 -9.97 18.73 -1.74
N ILE A 33 -9.52 17.73 -2.51
CA ILE A 33 -10.06 16.37 -2.45
C ILE A 33 -8.93 15.41 -2.11
N ALA A 34 -9.20 14.45 -1.26
CA ALA A 34 -8.29 13.37 -0.96
C ALA A 34 -8.92 12.00 -1.26
N ASN A 35 -8.16 11.10 -1.88
CA ASN A 35 -8.43 9.68 -1.91
C ASN A 35 -7.54 8.98 -0.89
N VAL A 36 -8.12 8.12 -0.06
CA VAL A 36 -7.42 7.27 0.90
C VAL A 36 -7.66 5.81 0.51
N GLU A 37 -6.58 5.12 0.18
CA GLU A 37 -6.57 3.70 -0.17
C GLU A 37 -5.85 2.91 0.92
N ILE A 38 -6.42 1.80 1.35
CA ILE A 38 -5.78 0.85 2.27
C ILE A 38 -5.41 -0.40 1.51
N GLN A 39 -4.10 -0.63 1.34
CA GLN A 39 -3.56 -1.70 0.52
C GLN A 39 -2.94 -2.80 1.39
N LYS A 40 -3.62 -3.94 1.46
CA LYS A 40 -3.18 -5.07 2.26
C LYS A 40 -1.96 -5.78 1.67
N ILE A 41 -1.93 -5.93 0.36
CA ILE A 41 -0.88 -6.66 -0.37
C ILE A 41 -0.21 -5.73 -1.38
N SER A 42 1.08 -5.47 -1.19
CA SER A 42 1.84 -4.44 -1.91
C SER A 42 1.91 -4.63 -3.43
N TYR A 43 2.02 -5.87 -3.91
CA TYR A 43 2.13 -6.15 -5.34
C TYR A 43 0.80 -5.97 -6.10
N LEU A 44 -0.30 -5.76 -5.39
CA LEU A 44 -1.61 -5.50 -5.98
C LEU A 44 -1.87 -4.02 -6.27
N PHE A 45 -0.94 -3.14 -5.93
CA PHE A 45 -1.09 -1.71 -6.14
C PHE A 45 0.11 -1.12 -6.88
N PRO A 46 0.12 -1.14 -8.23
CA PRO A 46 1.19 -0.55 -9.00
C PRO A 46 1.19 0.98 -8.90
N ALA A 47 2.37 1.61 -9.01
CA ALA A 47 2.52 3.06 -9.00
C ALA A 47 1.70 3.75 -10.10
N GLN A 48 1.50 3.08 -11.24
CA GLN A 48 0.67 3.56 -12.35
C GLN A 48 -0.80 3.73 -11.94
N ARG A 49 -1.33 2.81 -11.10
CA ARG A 49 -2.70 2.92 -10.56
C ARG A 49 -2.86 4.17 -9.70
N MET A 50 -1.86 4.49 -8.87
CA MET A 50 -1.83 5.72 -8.09
C MET A 50 -1.91 6.97 -8.98
N SER A 51 -1.20 6.97 -10.11
CA SER A 51 -1.26 8.06 -11.10
C SER A 51 -2.66 8.20 -11.72
N CYS A 52 -3.32 7.08 -12.03
CA CYS A 52 -4.69 7.07 -12.53
C CYS A 52 -5.69 7.63 -11.50
N TYR A 53 -5.57 7.22 -10.24
CA TYR A 53 -6.41 7.77 -9.17
C TYR A 53 -6.24 9.27 -9.00
N SER A 54 -5.00 9.75 -8.99
CA SER A 54 -4.71 11.18 -8.89
C SER A 54 -5.28 11.98 -10.08
N ALA A 55 -5.23 11.41 -11.29
CA ALA A 55 -5.81 12.03 -12.49
C ALA A 55 -7.34 12.10 -12.40
N ASP A 56 -8.00 11.02 -12.00
CA ASP A 56 -9.46 10.99 -11.83
C ASP A 56 -9.93 11.98 -10.74
N LEU A 57 -9.22 12.06 -9.60
CA LEU A 57 -9.49 13.06 -8.57
C LEU A 57 -9.42 14.49 -9.11
N LEU A 58 -8.42 14.79 -9.93
CA LEU A 58 -8.25 16.11 -10.51
C LEU A 58 -9.41 16.43 -11.48
N LEU A 59 -9.83 15.45 -12.29
CA LEU A 59 -10.98 15.61 -13.19
C LEU A 59 -12.31 15.78 -12.44
N ARG A 60 -12.53 15.04 -11.36
CA ARG A 60 -13.69 15.20 -10.48
C ARG A 60 -13.73 16.59 -9.87
N GLN A 61 -12.60 17.07 -9.37
CA GLN A 61 -12.52 18.42 -8.82
C GLN A 61 -12.80 19.48 -9.89
N TYR A 62 -12.21 19.33 -11.08
CA TYR A 62 -12.46 20.22 -12.21
C TYR A 62 -13.95 20.27 -12.55
N ALA A 63 -14.59 19.11 -12.75
CA ALA A 63 -16.01 19.04 -13.11
C ALA A 63 -16.89 19.71 -12.05
N ARG A 64 -16.63 19.45 -10.78
CA ARG A 64 -17.39 19.99 -9.65
C ARG A 64 -17.23 21.51 -9.53
N VAL A 65 -15.98 22.01 -9.54
CA VAL A 65 -15.71 23.45 -9.40
C VAL A 65 -16.27 24.23 -10.59
N LYS A 66 -16.11 23.69 -11.81
CA LYS A 66 -16.67 24.28 -13.03
C LYS A 66 -18.19 24.29 -12.99
N GLY A 67 -18.83 23.19 -12.57
CA GLY A 67 -20.30 23.11 -12.46
C GLY A 67 -20.86 24.10 -11.45
N ASN A 68 -20.14 24.39 -10.35
CA ASN A 68 -20.57 25.33 -9.32
C ASN A 68 -20.34 26.80 -9.72
N LYS A 69 -19.38 27.10 -10.56
CA LYS A 69 -19.00 28.48 -10.94
C LYS A 69 -19.43 28.88 -12.34
N GLU A 70 -19.81 27.91 -13.19
CA GLU A 70 -20.25 28.14 -14.58
C GLU A 70 -19.30 29.05 -15.35
N GLU A 71 -19.79 30.20 -15.84
CA GLU A 71 -19.02 31.18 -16.65
C GLU A 71 -17.92 31.91 -15.82
N ALA A 72 -18.03 31.93 -14.49
CA ALA A 72 -17.04 32.57 -13.62
C ALA A 72 -15.85 31.62 -13.26
N PHE A 73 -15.82 30.42 -13.80
CA PHE A 73 -14.73 29.43 -13.53
C PHE A 73 -13.41 29.92 -14.15
N THR A 74 -12.35 29.77 -13.36
CA THR A 74 -10.96 29.87 -13.80
C THR A 74 -10.14 28.69 -13.25
N TYR A 75 -9.00 28.37 -13.88
CA TYR A 75 -8.10 27.31 -13.38
C TYR A 75 -7.52 27.63 -11.99
N ASN A 76 -7.49 28.89 -11.55
CA ASN A 76 -7.08 29.28 -10.21
C ASN A 76 -8.06 28.84 -9.11
N ASP A 77 -9.26 28.44 -9.49
CA ASP A 77 -10.28 27.94 -8.57
C ASP A 77 -10.03 26.48 -8.16
N LEU A 78 -9.21 25.75 -8.93
CA LEU A 78 -8.85 24.39 -8.62
C LEU A 78 -7.97 24.33 -7.36
N LYS A 79 -8.20 23.31 -6.56
CA LYS A 79 -7.45 23.03 -5.33
C LYS A 79 -6.65 21.77 -5.49
N LYS A 80 -5.80 21.48 -4.53
CA LYS A 80 -4.98 20.27 -4.50
C LYS A 80 -5.81 19.00 -4.46
N VAL A 81 -5.27 17.96 -5.03
CA VAL A 81 -5.77 16.61 -4.92
C VAL A 81 -4.70 15.74 -4.26
N TYR A 82 -5.12 15.00 -3.25
CA TYR A 82 -4.25 14.16 -2.44
C TYR A 82 -4.55 12.70 -2.70
N THR A 83 -3.53 11.94 -3.08
CA THR A 83 -3.62 10.47 -3.19
C THR A 83 -2.82 9.87 -2.04
N ILE A 84 -3.52 9.26 -1.09
CA ILE A 84 -2.96 8.72 0.14
C ILE A 84 -3.09 7.20 0.08
N ILE A 85 -1.96 6.49 0.08
CA ILE A 85 -1.93 5.04 0.05
C ILE A 85 -1.32 4.53 1.36
N ILE A 86 -2.09 3.75 2.09
CA ILE A 86 -1.69 3.11 3.34
C ILE A 86 -1.41 1.64 3.05
N PHE A 87 -0.16 1.21 3.22
CA PHE A 87 0.25 -0.18 3.00
C PHE A 87 0.32 -0.93 4.32
N GLU A 88 -0.45 -2.01 4.46
CA GLU A 88 -0.26 -2.99 5.55
C GLU A 88 1.06 -3.74 5.34
N ASN A 89 1.30 -4.22 4.11
CA ASN A 89 2.56 -4.81 3.68
C ASN A 89 3.12 -3.97 2.53
N SER A 90 4.24 -3.31 2.77
CA SER A 90 4.82 -2.35 1.83
C SER A 90 5.58 -3.01 0.68
N PRO A 91 5.63 -2.37 -0.50
CA PRO A 91 6.50 -2.80 -1.58
C PRO A 91 7.98 -2.69 -1.20
N PRO A 92 8.86 -3.46 -1.88
CA PRO A 92 10.30 -3.50 -1.55
C PRO A 92 10.98 -2.12 -1.58
N GLU A 93 10.50 -1.21 -2.42
CA GLU A 93 11.04 0.15 -2.56
C GLU A 93 10.97 0.94 -1.26
N LEU A 94 9.89 0.77 -0.48
CA LEU A 94 9.68 1.45 0.81
C LEU A 94 10.39 0.76 1.98
N LYS A 95 11.00 -0.41 1.76
CA LYS A 95 11.76 -1.20 2.75
C LYS A 95 13.26 -1.07 2.63
N LYS A 96 13.76 -0.30 1.65
CA LYS A 96 15.19 -0.11 1.43
C LYS A 96 15.86 0.54 2.65
N GLU A 97 17.13 0.18 2.91
CA GLU A 97 17.91 0.71 4.04
C GLU A 97 17.95 2.24 4.08
N ALA A 98 18.01 2.89 2.91
CA ALA A 98 18.03 4.34 2.80
C ALA A 98 16.76 5.04 3.30
N VAL A 99 15.63 4.33 3.41
CA VAL A 99 14.32 4.89 3.80
C VAL A 99 13.67 4.16 4.97
N LYS A 100 14.37 3.25 5.62
CA LYS A 100 13.83 2.38 6.68
C LYS A 100 13.21 3.11 7.89
N ASP A 101 13.59 4.36 8.11
CA ASP A 101 13.09 5.19 9.21
C ASP A 101 11.98 6.16 8.77
N TYR A 102 11.66 6.17 7.47
CA TYR A 102 10.60 7.00 6.92
C TYR A 102 9.31 6.18 6.80
N TYR A 103 8.27 6.60 7.48
CA TYR A 103 6.95 5.99 7.42
C TYR A 103 5.86 6.92 6.88
N VAL A 104 6.24 8.09 6.37
CA VAL A 104 5.42 8.95 5.53
C VAL A 104 6.29 9.46 4.39
N HIS A 105 6.00 9.01 3.17
CA HIS A 105 6.69 9.46 1.98
C HIS A 105 5.80 10.46 1.26
N PHE A 106 6.28 11.68 1.13
CA PHE A 106 5.60 12.75 0.41
C PHE A 106 6.13 12.86 -1.01
N GLY A 107 5.24 12.84 -2.00
CA GLY A 107 5.55 12.99 -3.42
C GLY A 107 4.80 14.17 -4.05
N ARG A 108 5.50 14.89 -4.90
CA ARG A 108 4.94 15.95 -5.74
C ARG A 108 5.74 16.09 -7.03
N THR A 109 5.16 16.74 -8.05
CA THR A 109 5.90 17.04 -9.26
C THR A 109 7.01 18.07 -8.98
N VAL A 110 8.23 17.71 -9.41
CA VAL A 110 9.41 18.59 -9.33
C VAL A 110 10.02 18.66 -10.73
N PHE A 111 10.40 19.86 -11.15
CA PHE A 111 11.08 20.08 -12.42
C PHE A 111 12.60 20.04 -12.21
N ASP A 112 13.33 19.45 -13.15
CA ASP A 112 14.80 19.34 -13.11
C ASP A 112 15.51 20.70 -13.15
N SER A 113 14.84 21.71 -13.70
CA SER A 113 15.29 23.11 -13.73
C SER A 113 15.00 23.89 -12.44
N GLU A 114 14.51 23.22 -11.38
CA GLU A 114 14.16 23.81 -10.08
C GLU A 114 13.08 24.91 -10.14
N ILE A 115 12.37 25.08 -11.28
CA ILE A 115 11.23 26.01 -11.33
C ILE A 115 10.13 25.52 -10.40
N GLN A 116 9.46 26.49 -9.76
CA GLN A 116 8.34 26.22 -8.84
C GLN A 116 7.02 26.39 -9.58
N MET A 117 6.31 25.27 -9.79
CA MET A 117 4.95 25.25 -10.32
C MET A 117 4.10 24.31 -9.47
N ASP A 118 2.93 24.77 -9.05
CA ASP A 118 2.00 23.94 -8.28
C ASP A 118 1.14 23.11 -9.24
N MET A 119 1.48 21.82 -9.38
CA MET A 119 0.79 20.87 -10.25
C MET A 119 -0.48 20.26 -9.60
N LEU A 120 -0.88 20.74 -8.44
CA LEU A 120 -2.06 20.35 -7.68
C LEU A 120 -2.11 18.91 -7.18
N GLN A 121 -1.29 18.00 -7.69
CA GLN A 121 -1.27 16.57 -7.35
C GLN A 121 -0.19 16.30 -6.31
N GLU A 122 -0.61 15.78 -5.16
CA GLU A 122 0.28 15.37 -4.07
C GLU A 122 -0.01 13.92 -3.67
N PHE A 123 1.05 13.19 -3.32
CA PHE A 123 1.02 11.78 -3.00
C PHE A 123 1.58 11.54 -1.62
N TYR A 124 0.93 10.65 -0.86
CA TYR A 124 1.40 10.20 0.45
C TYR A 124 1.41 8.69 0.48
N LEU A 125 2.58 8.08 0.68
CA LEU A 125 2.73 6.65 0.85
C LEU A 125 3.06 6.37 2.32
N ILE A 126 2.25 5.54 2.95
CA ILE A 126 2.32 5.28 4.39
C ILE A 126 2.52 3.78 4.62
N PRO A 127 3.77 3.30 4.77
CA PRO A 127 4.10 1.90 5.04
C PRO A 127 3.89 1.57 6.52
N LEU A 128 2.76 0.93 6.89
CA LEU A 128 2.46 0.56 8.28
C LEU A 128 3.45 -0.44 8.87
N ASP A 129 3.92 -1.40 8.07
CA ASP A 129 4.91 -2.39 8.51
C ASP A 129 6.29 -1.78 8.79
N VAL A 130 6.67 -0.70 8.09
CA VAL A 130 7.87 0.10 8.37
C VAL A 130 7.65 0.97 9.61
N PHE A 131 6.49 1.64 9.69
CA PHE A 131 6.11 2.41 10.87
C PHE A 131 6.17 1.54 12.14
N GLN A 132 5.53 0.38 12.13
CA GLN A 132 5.47 -0.52 13.27
C GLN A 132 6.87 -0.89 13.77
N LYS A 133 7.77 -1.28 12.85
CA LYS A 133 9.17 -1.60 13.21
C LYS A 133 9.91 -0.39 13.79
N SER A 134 9.80 0.77 13.13
CA SER A 134 10.48 1.99 13.58
C SER A 134 9.93 2.51 14.91
N TYR A 135 8.60 2.53 15.07
CA TYR A 135 7.93 3.08 16.24
C TYR A 135 8.19 2.26 17.51
N TYR A 136 8.06 0.93 17.42
CA TYR A 136 8.26 0.05 18.59
C TYR A 136 9.74 -0.28 18.88
N SER A 137 10.67 0.00 17.97
CA SER A 137 12.10 -0.17 18.23
C SER A 137 12.73 1.00 18.99
N LYS A 138 12.08 2.16 19.05
CA LYS A 138 12.60 3.36 19.72
C LYS A 138 12.44 3.25 21.24
N ALA A 139 13.49 3.59 21.98
CA ALA A 139 13.46 3.62 23.45
C ALA A 139 12.46 4.64 24.03
N LYS A 140 12.12 5.67 23.24
CA LYS A 140 11.10 6.66 23.57
C LYS A 140 10.22 6.88 22.35
N LYS A 141 8.94 6.56 22.48
CA LYS A 141 7.94 6.81 21.45
C LYS A 141 7.66 8.31 21.32
N GLU A 142 7.51 8.76 20.10
CA GLU A 142 7.03 10.10 19.82
C GLU A 142 5.50 10.08 19.80
N LEU A 143 4.87 10.64 20.86
CA LEU A 143 3.42 10.64 21.00
C LEU A 143 2.85 11.88 20.29
N ASN A 144 2.43 11.71 19.05
CA ASN A 144 1.68 12.69 18.29
C ASN A 144 0.43 12.04 17.67
N GLU A 145 -0.52 12.85 17.22
CA GLU A 145 -1.81 12.39 16.73
C GLU A 145 -1.67 11.41 15.55
N LEU A 146 -0.77 11.70 14.60
CA LEU A 146 -0.53 10.81 13.45
C LEU A 146 -0.03 9.45 13.92
N ASN A 147 0.94 9.41 14.83
CA ASN A 147 1.50 8.15 15.34
C ASN A 147 0.44 7.33 16.09
N GLY A 148 -0.49 7.99 16.78
CA GLY A 148 -1.64 7.31 17.41
C GLY A 148 -2.52 6.59 16.38
N TRP A 149 -2.88 7.28 15.31
CA TRP A 149 -3.66 6.69 14.22
C TRP A 149 -2.92 5.57 13.50
N LEU A 150 -1.62 5.75 13.20
CA LEU A 150 -0.84 4.71 12.54
C LEU A 150 -0.63 3.50 13.44
N ALA A 151 -0.48 3.69 14.76
CA ALA A 151 -0.40 2.60 15.72
C ALA A 151 -1.72 1.81 15.79
N LEU A 152 -2.88 2.50 15.79
CA LEU A 152 -4.18 1.86 15.73
C LEU A 152 -4.38 1.06 14.44
N LEU A 153 -4.06 1.64 13.28
CA LEU A 153 -4.20 0.99 11.97
C LEU A 153 -3.22 -0.17 11.73
N SER A 154 -2.08 -0.18 12.43
CA SER A 154 -1.05 -1.22 12.29
C SER A 154 -1.14 -2.31 13.34
N THR A 155 -2.03 -2.19 14.34
CA THR A 155 -2.13 -3.18 15.43
C THR A 155 -3.04 -4.34 15.00
N ASP A 156 -2.52 -5.56 15.13
CA ASP A 156 -3.23 -6.84 14.97
C ASP A 156 -3.43 -7.57 16.30
N ASP A 157 -2.90 -7.00 17.39
CA ASP A 157 -2.89 -7.57 18.74
C ASP A 157 -3.80 -6.77 19.67
N VAL A 158 -4.92 -7.37 20.03
CA VAL A 158 -5.92 -6.79 20.97
C VAL A 158 -5.29 -6.42 22.32
N SER A 159 -4.25 -7.15 22.77
CA SER A 159 -3.59 -6.85 24.05
C SER A 159 -2.85 -5.51 24.06
N ARG A 160 -2.53 -4.96 22.90
CA ARG A 160 -1.88 -3.64 22.77
C ARG A 160 -2.86 -2.46 22.76
N LEU A 161 -4.17 -2.73 22.67
CA LEU A 161 -5.18 -1.66 22.65
C LEU A 161 -5.22 -0.90 23.99
N ASP A 162 -5.02 -1.58 25.11
CA ASP A 162 -4.96 -0.90 26.42
C ASP A 162 -3.77 0.04 26.54
N GLU A 163 -2.58 -0.38 26.04
CA GLU A 163 -1.41 0.48 25.94
C GLU A 163 -1.66 1.67 25.02
N LEU A 164 -2.33 1.41 23.89
CA LEU A 164 -2.66 2.45 22.91
C LEU A 164 -3.62 3.49 23.48
N VAL A 165 -4.65 3.09 24.22
CA VAL A 165 -5.55 4.02 24.93
C VAL A 165 -4.82 4.81 25.99
N SER A 166 -3.86 4.20 26.70
CA SER A 166 -3.03 4.90 27.68
C SER A 166 -2.13 5.96 27.03
N ASP A 167 -1.51 5.65 25.89
CA ASP A 167 -0.65 6.57 25.14
C ASP A 167 -1.46 7.64 24.38
N TYR A 168 -2.68 7.31 23.94
CA TYR A 168 -3.56 8.14 23.09
C TYR A 168 -5.03 8.08 23.57
N PRO A 169 -5.37 8.76 24.69
CA PRO A 169 -6.74 8.70 25.25
C PRO A 169 -7.84 9.14 24.30
N GLN A 170 -7.52 9.98 23.30
CA GLN A 170 -8.48 10.43 22.29
C GLN A 170 -8.99 9.31 21.36
N LEU A 171 -8.31 8.14 21.32
CA LEU A 171 -8.72 6.98 20.52
C LEU A 171 -9.65 6.03 21.27
N GLU A 172 -9.88 6.23 22.58
CA GLU A 172 -10.69 5.32 23.41
C GLU A 172 -12.08 5.07 22.83
N GLY A 173 -12.79 6.13 22.42
CA GLY A 173 -14.13 6.01 21.82
C GLY A 173 -14.17 5.17 20.55
N ILE A 174 -13.16 5.37 19.68
CA ILE A 174 -13.07 4.64 18.41
C ILE A 174 -12.72 3.16 18.65
N ILE A 175 -11.82 2.88 19.59
CA ILE A 175 -11.48 1.51 19.98
C ILE A 175 -12.68 0.79 20.59
N ALA A 176 -13.49 1.48 21.41
CA ALA A 176 -14.72 0.92 21.97
C ALA A 176 -15.75 0.61 20.86
N ASP A 177 -15.91 1.50 19.89
CA ASP A 177 -16.80 1.28 18.75
C ASP A 177 -16.32 0.09 17.92
N MET A 178 -15.01 -0.04 17.63
CA MET A 178 -14.44 -1.18 16.93
C MET A 178 -14.70 -2.51 17.67
N ALA A 179 -14.57 -2.54 18.99
CA ALA A 179 -14.86 -3.72 19.79
C ALA A 179 -16.34 -4.16 19.63
N GLY A 180 -17.27 -3.20 19.53
CA GLY A 180 -18.68 -3.49 19.27
C GLY A 180 -18.94 -4.18 17.91
N TYR A 181 -18.10 -3.93 16.89
CA TYR A 181 -18.19 -4.63 15.60
C TYR A 181 -17.61 -6.05 15.65
N LEU A 182 -16.60 -6.32 16.49
CA LEU A 182 -16.04 -7.66 16.66
C LEU A 182 -17.05 -8.67 17.23
N ASP A 183 -18.04 -8.18 17.97
CA ASP A 183 -19.16 -9.01 18.49
C ASP A 183 -20.19 -9.36 17.41
N LYS A 184 -20.07 -8.81 16.20
CA LYS A 184 -20.99 -9.02 15.08
C LYS A 184 -20.27 -9.52 13.80
N PRO A 185 -19.64 -10.68 13.83
CA PRO A 185 -18.80 -11.17 12.73
C PRO A 185 -19.56 -11.33 11.41
N GLN A 186 -20.89 -11.54 11.44
CA GLN A 186 -21.72 -11.66 10.23
C GLN A 186 -21.88 -10.33 9.48
N GLU A 187 -21.95 -9.20 10.19
CA GLU A 187 -22.00 -7.87 9.57
C GLU A 187 -20.65 -7.55 8.91
N VAL A 188 -19.54 -7.87 9.59
CA VAL A 188 -18.17 -7.68 9.06
C VAL A 188 -17.94 -8.54 7.81
N VAL A 189 -18.32 -9.82 7.83
CA VAL A 189 -18.22 -10.72 6.66
C VAL A 189 -19.10 -10.24 5.50
N GLY A 190 -20.28 -9.67 5.78
CA GLY A 190 -21.15 -9.07 4.77
C GLY A 190 -20.48 -7.88 4.06
N MET A 191 -19.84 -6.99 4.80
CA MET A 191 -19.10 -5.84 4.26
C MET A 191 -17.90 -6.30 3.42
N PHE A 192 -17.13 -7.30 3.88
CA PHE A 192 -16.01 -7.85 3.11
C PHE A 192 -16.46 -8.53 1.81
N SER A 193 -17.58 -9.23 1.82
CA SER A 193 -18.06 -9.94 0.61
C SER A 193 -18.60 -8.98 -0.46
N GLU A 194 -19.12 -7.82 -0.08
CA GLU A 194 -19.47 -6.74 -1.03
C GLU A 194 -18.24 -6.04 -1.59
N ALA A 195 -17.27 -5.71 -0.77
CA ALA A 195 -16.02 -5.10 -1.21
C ALA A 195 -15.23 -5.99 -2.19
N LEU A 196 -15.23 -7.31 -1.98
CA LEU A 196 -14.61 -8.28 -2.90
C LEU A 196 -15.33 -8.42 -4.25
N LYS A 197 -16.62 -8.09 -4.35
CA LYS A 197 -17.36 -8.10 -5.62
C LYS A 197 -16.99 -6.93 -6.54
N ILE A 198 -16.35 -5.91 -6.02
CA ILE A 198 -16.02 -4.66 -6.71
C ILE A 198 -14.52 -4.62 -7.09
N LEU A 199 -13.88 -5.76 -7.31
CA LEU A 199 -12.53 -5.79 -7.87
C LEU A 199 -12.57 -5.31 -9.33
N ASP A 200 -11.92 -4.18 -9.58
CA ASP A 200 -11.68 -3.66 -10.92
C ASP A 200 -11.01 -4.75 -11.80
N GLU A 201 -11.57 -5.04 -12.97
CA GLU A 201 -11.05 -6.04 -13.91
C GLU A 201 -9.56 -5.81 -14.25
N ASN A 202 -9.13 -4.56 -14.36
CA ASN A 202 -7.73 -4.21 -14.60
C ASN A 202 -6.82 -4.62 -13.44
N THR A 203 -7.33 -4.54 -12.20
CA THR A 203 -6.60 -5.02 -11.02
C THR A 203 -6.44 -6.53 -11.06
N VAL A 204 -7.47 -7.26 -11.45
CA VAL A 204 -7.41 -8.73 -11.60
C VAL A 204 -6.39 -9.13 -12.67
N HIS A 205 -6.40 -8.48 -13.83
CA HIS A 205 -5.41 -8.71 -14.88
C HIS A 205 -3.99 -8.41 -14.40
N TYR A 206 -3.79 -7.28 -13.74
CA TYR A 206 -2.48 -6.95 -13.16
C TYR A 206 -2.01 -8.00 -12.14
N MET A 207 -2.91 -8.47 -11.26
CA MET A 207 -2.60 -9.53 -10.30
C MET A 207 -2.18 -10.83 -11.00
N MET A 208 -2.89 -11.21 -12.06
CA MET A 208 -2.55 -12.40 -12.84
C MET A 208 -1.18 -12.28 -13.51
N ASP A 209 -0.86 -11.12 -14.08
CA ASP A 209 0.43 -10.85 -14.71
C ASP A 209 1.58 -10.89 -13.70
N GLU A 210 1.40 -10.30 -12.51
CA GLU A 210 2.42 -10.34 -11.46
C GLU A 210 2.60 -11.75 -10.88
N MET A 211 1.52 -12.49 -10.67
CA MET A 211 1.61 -13.88 -10.23
C MET A 211 2.33 -14.74 -11.28
N GLN A 212 2.08 -14.52 -12.57
CA GLN A 212 2.78 -15.24 -13.63
C GLN A 212 4.28 -14.93 -13.63
N LYS A 213 4.68 -13.68 -13.46
CA LYS A 213 6.09 -13.30 -13.33
C LYS A 213 6.77 -13.97 -12.12
N ASP A 214 6.07 -14.04 -10.99
CA ASP A 214 6.57 -14.71 -9.79
C ASP A 214 6.75 -16.22 -10.03
N ILE A 215 5.81 -16.87 -10.73
CA ILE A 215 5.89 -18.26 -11.11
C ILE A 215 7.09 -18.49 -12.04
N ASP A 216 7.27 -17.66 -13.06
CA ASP A 216 8.35 -17.78 -14.01
C ASP A 216 9.73 -17.60 -13.33
N SER A 217 9.84 -16.63 -12.42
CA SER A 217 11.04 -16.41 -11.61
C SER A 217 11.38 -17.61 -10.70
N LYS A 218 10.36 -18.17 -10.04
CA LYS A 218 10.55 -19.37 -9.20
C LYS A 218 10.92 -20.61 -10.02
N ASN A 219 10.33 -20.77 -11.19
CA ASN A 219 10.67 -21.86 -12.09
C ASN A 219 12.14 -21.77 -12.55
N GLN A 220 12.61 -20.55 -12.86
CA GLN A 220 14.02 -20.33 -13.20
C GLN A 220 14.95 -20.70 -12.03
N GLN A 221 14.60 -20.28 -10.80
CA GLN A 221 15.39 -20.64 -9.60
C GLN A 221 15.41 -22.15 -9.36
N ILE A 222 14.30 -22.85 -9.58
CA ILE A 222 14.22 -24.31 -9.45
C ILE A 222 15.14 -24.96 -10.48
N GLU A 223 15.12 -24.51 -11.73
CA GLU A 223 15.99 -25.04 -12.80
C GLU A 223 17.48 -24.84 -12.46
N GLU A 224 17.86 -23.66 -11.98
CA GLU A 224 19.23 -23.38 -11.54
C GLU A 224 19.65 -24.29 -10.37
N GLN A 225 18.75 -24.51 -9.40
CA GLN A 225 18.98 -25.43 -8.30
C GLN A 225 19.12 -26.90 -8.75
N HIS A 226 18.33 -27.31 -9.74
CA HIS A 226 18.44 -28.64 -10.33
C HIS A 226 19.79 -28.86 -11.03
N ILE A 227 20.28 -27.87 -11.76
CA ILE A 227 21.60 -27.93 -12.41
C ILE A 227 22.71 -28.06 -11.35
N GLN A 228 22.67 -27.22 -10.31
CA GLN A 228 23.65 -27.29 -9.20
C GLN A 228 23.59 -28.63 -8.48
N LEU A 229 22.41 -29.15 -8.24
CA LEU A 229 22.24 -30.46 -7.59
C LEU A 229 22.85 -31.59 -8.42
N ASN A 230 22.64 -31.60 -9.73
CA ASN A 230 23.21 -32.58 -10.64
C ASN A 230 24.75 -32.51 -10.67
N GLU A 231 25.33 -31.29 -10.71
CA GLU A 231 26.77 -31.09 -10.63
C GLU A 231 27.37 -31.63 -9.32
N LEU A 232 26.70 -31.38 -8.19
CA LEU A 232 27.10 -31.89 -6.88
C LEU A 232 27.01 -33.43 -6.79
N MET A 233 25.97 -34.01 -7.37
CA MET A 233 25.80 -35.46 -7.43
C MET A 233 26.92 -36.12 -8.25
N ASP A 234 27.27 -35.53 -9.38
CA ASP A 234 28.37 -36.03 -10.24
C ASP A 234 29.74 -35.91 -9.55
N ALA A 235 29.98 -34.80 -8.85
CA ALA A 235 31.17 -34.60 -8.04
C ALA A 235 31.28 -35.62 -6.89
N LEU A 236 30.15 -35.86 -6.20
CA LEU A 236 30.06 -36.85 -5.12
C LEU A 236 30.36 -38.27 -5.66
N LYS A 237 29.80 -38.64 -6.77
CA LYS A 237 30.04 -39.94 -7.42
C LYS A 237 31.54 -40.14 -7.77
N LYS A 238 32.16 -39.14 -8.39
CA LYS A 238 33.59 -39.16 -8.69
C LYS A 238 34.45 -39.34 -7.43
N SER A 239 34.14 -38.60 -6.36
CA SER A 239 34.82 -38.71 -5.06
C SER A 239 34.66 -40.10 -4.41
N GLN A 240 33.48 -40.70 -4.52
CA GLN A 240 33.22 -42.05 -4.03
C GLN A 240 34.03 -43.11 -4.81
N GLU A 241 34.11 -42.98 -6.14
CA GLU A 241 34.94 -43.85 -7.00
C GLU A 241 36.43 -43.74 -6.66
N GLU A 242 36.92 -42.52 -6.42
CA GLU A 242 38.29 -42.28 -6.01
C GLU A 242 38.62 -42.87 -4.64
N ILE A 243 37.75 -42.72 -3.64
CA ILE A 243 37.85 -43.34 -2.33
C ILE A 243 37.87 -44.87 -2.45
N ALA A 244 37.01 -45.43 -3.29
CA ALA A 244 36.97 -46.88 -3.49
C ALA A 244 38.29 -47.38 -4.14
N HIS A 245 38.84 -46.66 -5.09
CA HIS A 245 40.12 -46.95 -5.73
C HIS A 245 41.27 -46.92 -4.70
N LEU A 246 41.35 -45.85 -3.92
CA LEU A 246 42.40 -45.70 -2.88
C LEU A 246 42.33 -46.78 -1.80
N LYS A 247 41.15 -47.19 -1.37
CA LYS A 247 40.95 -48.32 -0.43
C LYS A 247 41.49 -49.62 -1.00
N GLY A 248 41.21 -49.92 -2.30
CA GLY A 248 41.71 -51.10 -2.96
C GLY A 248 43.22 -51.12 -3.15
N LEU A 249 43.89 -49.95 -3.10
CA LEU A 249 45.38 -49.86 -3.10
C LEU A 249 45.99 -50.10 -1.72
N LEU A 250 45.28 -49.77 -0.64
CA LEU A 250 45.72 -49.94 0.75
C LEU A 250 45.59 -51.37 1.24
N GLU A 251 44.75 -52.19 0.60
CA GLU A 251 44.53 -53.61 0.96
C GLU A 251 45.45 -54.57 0.19
N LYS A 252 46.40 -54.08 -0.61
CA LYS A 252 47.44 -54.82 -1.30
C LYS A 252 48.81 -54.61 -0.62
#